data_e9debfc56c3764ad4f9c99b8a9729158
#
_entry.id   e9debfc56c3764ad4f9c99b8a9729158
#
_cell.length_a   1.000
_cell.length_b   1.000
_cell.length_c   1.000
_cell.angle_alpha   90.00
_cell.angle_beta   90.00
_cell.angle_gamma   90.00
#
_symmetry.space_group_name_H-M   'P 1'
#
loop_
_entity.id
_entity.type
_entity.pdbx_description
1 polymer ?
#
loop_
_entity_poly.entity_id
_entity_poly.type
_entity_poly.pdbx_seq_one_letter_code
_entity_poly.pdbx_strand_id
1 'polypeptide(L)'
;MIRLTIGFGVAGIALGLVGVWAGPSQQLNAAPSRDWDAAAAAAYLDDRQAWWMEWPRAARDHGTSCVSCHTTAPYALARTALRTGPTRMPSAVERRLFDNVETRVTAWEEVEPYYSDSEYRAGKSRESRGTESILNALILMNRDAQAGAFTATTRQALNHLWELQVTAGENAGAGPWRNFGLEPWETDAAQYFGAALAGVAIGTAPDDYVSAPRVQLGRARLVSYLSGVLDSQHMFNRLQGVWATTVLGDGLTSGQQRAGIADTLGLQQKDGGWALSALGPFQRLDGTSLDPSSDGYATGLAVFVLQRAGVSQEDGRLAKGLDWLRVHQGVDGSWPASSLNKVRDPASERGRFMRDAATAYAVLALTAGE
;
A
#
# COMPACT_ATOMS: atom_id res chain seq x y z
N MET A 1 -89.24 40.25 -18.27
CA MET A 1 -88.04 40.42 -19.05
C MET A 1 -87.27 41.55 -18.39
N ILE A 2 -86.31 41.22 -17.56
CA ILE A 2 -85.46 42.17 -16.81
C ILE A 2 -84.04 41.95 -17.24
N ARG A 3 -83.47 42.95 -17.82
CA ARG A 3 -81.98 42.94 -18.15
C ARG A 3 -81.26 43.45 -16.91
N LEU A 4 -80.29 42.66 -16.44
CA LEU A 4 -79.38 43.07 -15.39
C LEU A 4 -78.05 43.38 -16.03
N THR A 5 -77.56 44.61 -15.84
CA THR A 5 -76.26 45.10 -16.27
C THR A 5 -75.31 44.94 -15.11
N ILE A 6 -74.19 44.20 -15.33
CA ILE A 6 -73.17 44.03 -14.33
C ILE A 6 -71.95 44.91 -14.74
N GLY A 7 -71.65 45.87 -13.85
CA GLY A 7 -70.53 46.75 -13.99
C GLY A 7 -69.22 46.08 -13.54
N PHE A 8 -68.16 46.18 -14.33
CA PHE A 8 -66.81 45.74 -13.99
C PHE A 8 -66.04 46.88 -13.28
N GLY A 9 -65.72 46.63 -11.98
CA GLY A 9 -64.78 47.48 -11.27
C GLY A 9 -63.34 46.91 -11.45
N VAL A 10 -62.47 47.78 -11.98
CA VAL A 10 -61.04 47.48 -12.12
C VAL A 10 -60.35 47.86 -10.83
N ALA A 11 -59.90 46.88 -10.04
CA ALA A 11 -59.01 47.08 -8.92
C ALA A 11 -57.55 46.97 -9.37
N GLY A 12 -56.85 48.09 -9.35
CA GLY A 12 -55.40 48.13 -9.62
C GLY A 12 -54.59 47.54 -8.48
N ILE A 13 -53.85 46.46 -8.76
CA ILE A 13 -52.86 45.88 -7.84
C ILE A 13 -51.50 46.53 -8.17
N ALA A 14 -50.99 47.33 -7.22
CA ALA A 14 -49.62 47.84 -7.29
C ALA A 14 -48.65 46.72 -6.90
N LEU A 15 -47.89 46.17 -7.84
CA LEU A 15 -46.80 45.26 -7.59
C LEU A 15 -45.57 46.07 -7.09
N GLY A 16 -45.30 45.96 -5.78
CA GLY A 16 -44.02 46.40 -5.20
C GLY A 16 -42.90 45.44 -5.59
N LEU A 17 -41.98 45.92 -6.41
CA LEU A 17 -40.71 45.22 -6.68
C LEU A 17 -39.81 45.31 -5.45
N VAL A 18 -39.73 44.21 -4.66
CA VAL A 18 -38.67 44.03 -3.68
C VAL A 18 -37.42 43.62 -4.41
N GLY A 19 -36.52 44.54 -4.62
CA GLY A 19 -35.17 44.27 -5.12
C GLY A 19 -34.37 43.48 -4.11
N VAL A 20 -34.18 42.16 -4.38
CA VAL A 20 -33.22 41.32 -3.65
C VAL A 20 -31.82 41.71 -4.15
N TRP A 21 -31.10 42.43 -3.33
CA TRP A 21 -29.68 42.68 -3.53
C TRP A 21 -28.96 41.33 -3.28
N ALA A 22 -28.59 40.64 -4.37
CA ALA A 22 -27.59 39.58 -4.32
C ALA A 22 -26.22 40.24 -4.16
N GLY A 23 -25.70 40.27 -2.95
CA GLY A 23 -24.32 40.61 -2.70
C GLY A 23 -23.38 39.69 -3.50
N PRO A 24 -22.19 40.15 -3.91
CA PRO A 24 -21.25 39.29 -4.63
C PRO A 24 -20.93 38.09 -3.74
N SER A 25 -21.30 36.89 -4.20
CA SER A 25 -20.81 35.64 -3.64
C SER A 25 -19.29 35.69 -3.73
N GLN A 26 -18.62 35.84 -2.57
CA GLN A 26 -17.21 35.57 -2.47
C GLN A 26 -17.00 34.11 -2.90
N GLN A 27 -16.63 33.91 -4.15
CA GLN A 27 -15.92 32.71 -4.53
C GLN A 27 -14.69 32.67 -3.63
N LEU A 28 -14.75 31.78 -2.63
CA LEU A 28 -13.54 31.32 -1.95
C LEU A 28 -12.67 30.79 -3.09
N ASN A 29 -11.68 31.57 -3.49
CA ASN A 29 -10.61 31.10 -4.33
C ASN A 29 -9.96 29.96 -3.54
N ALA A 30 -10.34 28.72 -3.86
CA ALA A 30 -9.56 27.57 -3.50
C ALA A 30 -8.14 27.87 -4.01
N ALA A 31 -7.17 27.91 -3.11
CA ALA A 31 -5.78 27.98 -3.53
C ALA A 31 -5.58 26.87 -4.59
N PRO A 32 -4.85 27.18 -5.68
CA PRO A 32 -4.60 26.14 -6.69
C PRO A 32 -4.04 24.94 -5.96
N SER A 33 -4.71 23.79 -6.10
CA SER A 33 -4.19 22.51 -5.64
C SER A 33 -2.81 22.37 -6.24
N ARG A 34 -1.78 22.36 -5.41
CA ARG A 34 -0.43 22.08 -5.88
C ARG A 34 -0.49 20.63 -6.36
N ASP A 35 -0.50 20.44 -7.68
CA ASP A 35 -0.37 19.09 -8.22
C ASP A 35 0.96 18.53 -7.74
N TRP A 36 0.93 17.28 -7.27
CA TRP A 36 2.15 16.58 -6.91
C TRP A 36 2.99 16.28 -8.16
N ASP A 37 4.29 16.16 -8.00
CA ASP A 37 5.21 15.89 -9.11
C ASP A 37 5.46 14.37 -9.24
N ALA A 38 4.70 13.72 -10.10
CA ALA A 38 4.82 12.29 -10.40
C ALA A 38 6.18 11.92 -11.00
N ALA A 39 6.80 12.83 -11.77
CA ALA A 39 8.11 12.59 -12.39
C ALA A 39 9.22 12.65 -11.33
N ALA A 40 9.16 13.59 -10.40
CA ALA A 40 10.09 13.65 -9.28
C ALA A 40 9.97 12.43 -8.36
N ALA A 41 8.74 11.97 -8.07
CA ALA A 41 8.51 10.75 -7.31
C ALA A 41 9.09 9.51 -8.02
N ALA A 42 8.88 9.39 -9.33
CA ALA A 42 9.45 8.32 -10.13
C ALA A 42 10.98 8.32 -10.10
N ALA A 43 11.60 9.51 -10.24
CA ALA A 43 13.05 9.66 -10.20
C ALA A 43 13.63 9.27 -8.83
N TYR A 44 13.00 9.73 -7.73
CA TYR A 44 13.39 9.32 -6.37
C TYR A 44 13.33 7.79 -6.20
N LEU A 45 12.22 7.19 -6.59
CA LEU A 45 12.02 5.75 -6.47
C LEU A 45 13.04 4.96 -7.30
N ASP A 46 13.31 5.37 -8.55
CA ASP A 46 14.30 4.75 -9.43
C ASP A 46 15.73 4.85 -8.82
N ASP A 47 16.12 6.03 -8.29
CA ASP A 47 17.41 6.23 -7.62
C ASP A 47 17.57 5.31 -6.40
N ARG A 48 16.54 5.23 -5.56
CA ARG A 48 16.55 4.38 -4.35
C ARG A 48 16.64 2.89 -4.68
N GLN A 49 15.91 2.42 -5.68
CA GLN A 49 15.96 1.03 -6.10
C GLN A 49 17.29 0.68 -6.79
N ALA A 50 17.84 1.58 -7.60
CA ALA A 50 19.15 1.39 -8.21
C ALA A 50 20.23 1.28 -7.12
N TRP A 51 20.24 2.20 -6.17
CA TRP A 51 21.14 2.16 -5.02
C TRP A 51 21.03 0.85 -4.23
N TRP A 52 19.79 0.38 -3.96
CA TRP A 52 19.57 -0.87 -3.23
C TRP A 52 20.20 -2.07 -3.95
N MET A 53 20.03 -2.18 -5.27
CA MET A 53 20.60 -3.27 -6.06
C MET A 53 22.12 -3.23 -6.12
N GLU A 54 22.73 -2.09 -5.90
CA GLU A 54 24.20 -1.89 -5.92
C GLU A 54 24.81 -1.94 -4.51
N TRP A 55 23.98 -1.92 -3.46
CA TRP A 55 24.48 -1.91 -2.09
C TRP A 55 25.07 -3.27 -1.71
N PRO A 56 26.36 -3.34 -1.28
CA PRO A 56 27.03 -4.61 -1.00
C PRO A 56 26.34 -5.49 0.03
N ARG A 57 25.58 -4.88 0.98
CA ARG A 57 24.82 -5.65 1.97
C ARG A 57 23.51 -6.22 1.42
N ALA A 58 23.02 -5.72 0.30
CA ALA A 58 21.90 -6.31 -0.41
C ALA A 58 22.33 -7.40 -1.39
N ALA A 59 23.62 -7.48 -1.75
CA ALA A 59 24.13 -8.47 -2.68
C ALA A 59 23.83 -9.91 -2.24
N ARG A 60 23.47 -10.76 -3.20
CA ARG A 60 23.14 -12.18 -3.05
C ARG A 60 23.80 -12.98 -4.18
N ASP A 61 23.63 -14.31 -4.10
CA ASP A 61 24.18 -15.22 -5.10
C ASP A 61 23.66 -14.92 -6.51
N HIS A 62 24.36 -15.43 -7.51
CA HIS A 62 24.03 -15.26 -8.93
C HIS A 62 23.96 -13.79 -9.39
N GLY A 63 24.72 -12.90 -8.74
CA GLY A 63 24.72 -11.47 -9.06
C GLY A 63 23.38 -10.77 -8.73
N THR A 64 22.55 -11.39 -7.90
CA THR A 64 21.27 -10.83 -7.48
C THR A 64 21.40 -9.95 -6.24
N SER A 65 20.31 -9.27 -5.92
CA SER A 65 20.17 -8.51 -4.68
C SER A 65 18.91 -8.96 -3.91
N CYS A 66 18.93 -8.74 -2.61
CA CYS A 66 17.80 -9.00 -1.72
C CYS A 66 16.55 -8.24 -2.16
N VAL A 67 15.41 -8.91 -2.14
CA VAL A 67 14.10 -8.30 -2.30
C VAL A 67 13.64 -7.78 -0.94
N SER A 68 13.63 -6.44 -0.77
CA SER A 68 13.33 -5.80 0.51
C SER A 68 11.87 -5.40 0.65
N CYS A 69 11.38 -5.44 1.91
CA CYS A 69 10.02 -5.02 2.25
C CYS A 69 9.85 -3.50 2.20
N HIS A 70 10.94 -2.73 2.40
CA HIS A 70 10.89 -1.27 2.53
C HIS A 70 11.18 -0.50 1.25
N THR A 71 12.08 -1.01 0.37
CA THR A 71 12.48 -0.34 -0.86
C THR A 71 11.95 -1.09 -2.08
N THR A 72 12.28 -2.37 -2.24
CA THR A 72 12.04 -3.13 -3.47
C THR A 72 10.56 -3.42 -3.73
N ALA A 73 9.85 -4.01 -2.78
CA ALA A 73 8.44 -4.37 -2.98
C ALA A 73 7.54 -3.14 -3.15
N PRO A 74 7.63 -2.10 -2.29
CA PRO A 74 6.87 -0.87 -2.50
C PRO A 74 7.22 -0.17 -3.81
N TYR A 75 8.51 -0.13 -4.19
CA TYR A 75 8.95 0.38 -5.48
C TYR A 75 8.23 -0.29 -6.65
N ALA A 76 8.23 -1.64 -6.68
CA ALA A 76 7.64 -2.39 -7.78
C ALA A 76 6.15 -2.08 -7.96
N LEU A 77 5.41 -1.91 -6.87
CA LEU A 77 4.00 -1.56 -6.91
C LEU A 77 3.78 -0.12 -7.39
N ALA A 78 4.48 0.84 -6.79
CA ALA A 78 4.31 2.26 -7.08
C ALA A 78 4.78 2.62 -8.49
N ARG A 79 5.94 2.08 -8.91
CA ARG A 79 6.49 2.40 -10.23
C ARG A 79 5.62 1.87 -11.36
N THR A 80 5.00 0.71 -11.12
CA THR A 80 3.99 0.13 -12.01
C THR A 80 2.75 1.04 -12.12
N ALA A 81 2.28 1.59 -11.01
CA ALA A 81 1.13 2.51 -10.99
C ALA A 81 1.39 3.84 -11.73
N LEU A 82 2.65 4.30 -11.77
CA LEU A 82 3.04 5.50 -12.50
C LEU A 82 3.12 5.33 -14.02
N ARG A 83 2.98 4.11 -14.54
CA ARG A 83 3.06 3.85 -15.99
C ARG A 83 1.74 4.15 -16.70
N THR A 84 1.54 5.39 -17.10
CA THR A 84 0.36 5.86 -17.83
C THR A 84 0.72 6.35 -19.23
N GLY A 85 -0.21 6.26 -20.18
CA GLY A 85 -0.04 6.80 -21.53
C GLY A 85 1.21 6.29 -22.27
N PRO A 86 2.05 7.17 -22.83
CA PRO A 86 3.25 6.79 -23.57
C PRO A 86 4.37 6.20 -22.71
N THR A 87 4.29 6.35 -21.38
CA THR A 87 5.28 5.81 -20.43
C THR A 87 4.94 4.38 -19.96
N ARG A 88 4.19 3.61 -20.74
CA ARG A 88 3.77 2.24 -20.39
C ARG A 88 4.91 1.23 -20.28
N MET A 89 6.06 1.52 -20.88
CA MET A 89 7.21 0.62 -20.83
C MET A 89 7.94 0.73 -19.48
N PRO A 90 8.39 -0.39 -18.91
CA PRO A 90 9.21 -0.37 -17.70
C PRO A 90 10.48 0.48 -17.88
N SER A 91 10.88 1.21 -16.84
CA SER A 91 12.18 1.91 -16.81
C SER A 91 13.35 0.91 -16.86
N ALA A 92 14.56 1.40 -17.05
CA ALA A 92 15.75 0.54 -16.98
C ALA A 92 15.92 -0.10 -15.59
N VAL A 93 15.57 0.66 -14.54
CA VAL A 93 15.65 0.18 -13.15
C VAL A 93 14.58 -0.88 -12.89
N GLU A 94 13.35 -0.69 -13.37
CA GLU A 94 12.29 -1.71 -13.26
C GLU A 94 12.68 -3.01 -13.98
N ARG A 95 13.26 -2.93 -15.18
CA ARG A 95 13.72 -4.13 -15.90
C ARG A 95 14.78 -4.88 -15.11
N ARG A 96 15.82 -4.17 -14.60
CA ARG A 96 16.84 -4.77 -13.72
C ARG A 96 16.23 -5.44 -12.47
N LEU A 97 15.22 -4.81 -11.88
CA LEU A 97 14.51 -5.41 -10.75
C LEU A 97 13.79 -6.70 -11.17
N PHE A 98 13.06 -6.68 -12.28
CA PHE A 98 12.36 -7.88 -12.74
C PHE A 98 13.31 -9.02 -13.09
N ASP A 99 14.42 -8.72 -13.77
CA ASP A 99 15.50 -9.69 -14.05
C ASP A 99 16.09 -10.28 -12.76
N ASN A 100 16.31 -9.43 -11.74
CA ASN A 100 16.75 -9.85 -10.42
C ASN A 100 15.74 -10.83 -9.76
N VAL A 101 14.46 -10.50 -9.76
CA VAL A 101 13.42 -11.33 -9.17
C VAL A 101 13.24 -12.63 -9.95
N GLU A 102 13.24 -12.59 -11.28
CA GLU A 102 13.13 -13.78 -12.13
C GLU A 102 14.31 -14.74 -11.92
N THR A 103 15.54 -14.22 -11.83
CA THR A 103 16.73 -15.02 -11.50
C THR A 103 16.57 -15.71 -10.14
N ARG A 104 16.10 -15.00 -9.13
CA ARG A 104 15.86 -15.56 -7.78
C ARG A 104 14.74 -16.60 -7.76
N VAL A 105 13.76 -16.49 -8.63
CA VAL A 105 12.69 -17.50 -8.78
C VAL A 105 13.21 -18.73 -9.54
N THR A 106 13.89 -18.54 -10.65
CA THR A 106 14.33 -19.67 -11.51
C THR A 106 15.51 -20.44 -10.93
N ALA A 107 16.43 -19.76 -10.25
CA ALA A 107 17.56 -20.36 -9.52
C ALA A 107 17.23 -20.66 -8.04
N TRP A 108 15.98 -20.91 -7.72
CA TRP A 108 15.44 -20.98 -6.35
C TRP A 108 16.23 -21.91 -5.42
N GLU A 109 16.66 -23.08 -5.90
CA GLU A 109 17.40 -24.04 -5.09
C GLU A 109 18.89 -23.67 -4.96
N GLU A 110 19.40 -22.83 -5.85
CA GLU A 110 20.81 -22.45 -5.92
C GLU A 110 21.08 -21.14 -5.16
N VAL A 111 20.05 -20.28 -5.04
CA VAL A 111 20.18 -18.98 -4.35
C VAL A 111 20.10 -19.20 -2.85
N GLU A 112 21.25 -19.08 -2.16
CA GLU A 112 21.27 -19.11 -0.70
C GLU A 112 20.59 -17.86 -0.12
N PRO A 113 19.64 -18.04 0.79
CA PRO A 113 19.13 -16.93 1.57
C PRO A 113 20.12 -16.64 2.72
N TYR A 114 20.84 -15.58 2.65
CA TYR A 114 21.25 -14.67 3.67
C TYR A 114 22.31 -14.99 4.71
N TYR A 115 22.35 -16.15 5.39
CA TYR A 115 23.10 -16.23 6.65
C TYR A 115 24.24 -17.20 6.54
N SER A 116 25.46 -16.65 6.55
CA SER A 116 26.69 -17.40 6.69
C SER A 116 27.03 -17.78 8.12
N ASP A 117 26.32 -17.20 9.13
CA ASP A 117 26.53 -17.57 10.51
C ASP A 117 25.89 -18.93 10.82
N SER A 118 26.58 -19.73 11.62
CA SER A 118 26.14 -21.10 11.94
C SER A 118 25.05 -21.14 13.01
N GLU A 119 24.87 -20.08 13.77
CA GLU A 119 23.97 -20.06 14.93
C GLU A 119 22.49 -19.91 14.50
N TYR A 120 22.21 -19.05 13.54
CA TYR A 120 20.84 -18.72 13.13
C TYR A 120 20.49 -19.22 11.72
N ARG A 121 21.45 -19.80 10.99
CA ARG A 121 21.38 -20.10 9.57
C ARG A 121 20.10 -20.82 9.16
N ALA A 122 19.75 -21.93 9.77
CA ALA A 122 18.61 -22.75 9.33
C ALA A 122 17.27 -22.04 9.56
N GLY A 123 17.06 -21.44 10.74
CA GLY A 123 15.84 -20.71 11.08
C GLY A 123 15.66 -19.47 10.21
N LYS A 124 16.69 -18.64 10.16
CA LYS A 124 16.65 -17.39 9.37
C LYS A 124 16.62 -17.63 7.88
N SER A 125 17.23 -18.69 7.37
CA SER A 125 17.10 -19.11 5.98
C SER A 125 15.66 -19.45 5.62
N ARG A 126 14.96 -20.22 6.46
CA ARG A 126 13.56 -20.55 6.26
C ARG A 126 12.65 -19.31 6.27
N GLU A 127 12.82 -18.43 7.26
CA GLU A 127 12.09 -17.16 7.35
C GLU A 127 12.35 -16.29 6.11
N SER A 128 13.62 -16.20 5.68
CA SER A 128 14.01 -15.40 4.50
C SER A 128 13.44 -15.97 3.21
N ARG A 129 13.45 -17.31 3.04
CA ARG A 129 12.81 -17.95 1.88
C ARG A 129 11.29 -17.72 1.87
N GLY A 130 10.61 -17.82 3.02
CA GLY A 130 9.20 -17.52 3.12
C GLY A 130 8.88 -16.08 2.76
N THR A 131 9.61 -15.13 3.33
CA THR A 131 9.46 -13.71 2.98
C THR A 131 9.69 -13.47 1.49
N GLU A 132 10.76 -14.04 0.95
CA GLU A 132 11.13 -13.85 -0.45
C GLU A 132 10.12 -14.45 -1.42
N SER A 133 9.59 -15.65 -1.14
CA SER A 133 8.56 -16.27 -1.98
C SER A 133 7.32 -15.40 -2.12
N ILE A 134 6.91 -14.75 -1.02
CA ILE A 134 5.76 -13.83 -1.01
C ILE A 134 6.08 -12.56 -1.82
N LEU A 135 7.24 -11.95 -1.59
CA LEU A 135 7.62 -10.70 -2.27
C LEU A 135 7.85 -10.92 -3.77
N ASN A 136 8.51 -12.03 -4.16
CA ASN A 136 8.68 -12.39 -5.56
C ASN A 136 7.34 -12.61 -6.27
N ALA A 137 6.42 -13.34 -5.64
CA ALA A 137 5.07 -13.54 -6.16
C ALA A 137 4.31 -12.22 -6.32
N LEU A 138 4.36 -11.34 -5.31
CA LEU A 138 3.72 -10.03 -5.35
C LEU A 138 4.24 -9.16 -6.49
N ILE A 139 5.56 -9.07 -6.65
CA ILE A 139 6.20 -8.22 -7.67
C ILE A 139 5.88 -8.72 -9.07
N LEU A 140 6.05 -10.02 -9.31
CA LEU A 140 5.82 -10.59 -10.64
C LEU A 140 4.33 -10.61 -11.01
N MET A 141 3.44 -10.88 -10.06
CA MET A 141 2.00 -10.79 -10.29
C MET A 141 1.56 -9.37 -10.62
N ASN A 142 2.05 -8.37 -9.89
CA ASN A 142 1.74 -6.97 -10.18
C ASN A 142 2.23 -6.56 -11.57
N ARG A 143 3.43 -6.99 -11.98
CA ARG A 143 3.95 -6.78 -13.34
C ARG A 143 3.07 -7.44 -14.40
N ASP A 144 2.77 -8.71 -14.22
CA ASP A 144 2.05 -9.52 -15.20
C ASP A 144 0.59 -9.05 -15.34
N ALA A 145 -0.08 -8.73 -14.22
CA ALA A 145 -1.44 -8.21 -14.23
C ALA A 145 -1.54 -6.90 -15.04
N GLN A 146 -0.57 -6.00 -14.90
CA GLN A 146 -0.55 -4.77 -15.68
C GLN A 146 -0.25 -5.01 -17.17
N ALA A 147 0.53 -6.04 -17.49
CA ALA A 147 0.81 -6.43 -18.86
C ALA A 147 -0.30 -7.27 -19.50
N GLY A 148 -1.34 -7.66 -18.76
CA GLY A 148 -2.35 -8.60 -19.21
C GLY A 148 -1.75 -9.99 -19.49
N ALA A 149 -0.73 -10.39 -18.75
CA ALA A 149 0.03 -11.63 -18.93
C ALA A 149 0.00 -12.48 -17.65
N PHE A 150 0.42 -13.74 -17.79
CA PHE A 150 0.72 -14.63 -16.68
C PHE A 150 1.86 -15.57 -17.08
N THR A 151 3.08 -15.19 -16.77
CA THR A 151 4.28 -15.88 -17.21
C THR A 151 4.54 -17.17 -16.44
N ALA A 152 5.34 -18.05 -17.02
CA ALA A 152 5.76 -19.29 -16.35
C ALA A 152 6.54 -18.99 -15.05
N THR A 153 7.38 -17.95 -15.04
CA THR A 153 8.15 -17.53 -13.87
C THR A 153 7.24 -16.99 -12.77
N THR A 154 6.20 -16.24 -13.12
CA THR A 154 5.20 -15.77 -12.14
C THR A 154 4.42 -16.93 -11.53
N ARG A 155 4.04 -17.91 -12.36
CA ARG A 155 3.43 -19.15 -11.87
C ARG A 155 4.34 -19.91 -10.93
N GLN A 156 5.65 -19.97 -11.23
CA GLN A 156 6.65 -20.60 -10.36
C GLN A 156 6.80 -19.86 -9.03
N ALA A 157 6.85 -18.53 -9.03
CA ALA A 157 6.91 -17.71 -7.82
C ALA A 157 5.70 -17.97 -6.89
N LEU A 158 4.49 -18.05 -7.46
CA LEU A 158 3.29 -18.41 -6.70
C LEU A 158 3.35 -19.86 -6.17
N ASN A 159 3.94 -20.80 -6.91
CA ASN A 159 4.11 -22.17 -6.43
C ASN A 159 5.05 -22.22 -5.22
N HIS A 160 6.17 -21.48 -5.23
CA HIS A 160 7.08 -21.37 -4.08
C HIS A 160 6.36 -20.81 -2.84
N LEU A 161 5.45 -19.84 -3.01
CA LEU A 161 4.63 -19.33 -1.92
C LEU A 161 3.79 -20.46 -1.27
N TRP A 162 3.13 -21.29 -2.07
CA TRP A 162 2.31 -22.38 -1.56
C TRP A 162 3.14 -23.53 -0.98
N GLU A 163 4.34 -23.79 -1.49
CA GLU A 163 5.25 -24.80 -0.96
C GLU A 163 5.74 -24.48 0.45
N LEU A 164 5.89 -23.19 0.72
CA LEU A 164 6.35 -22.71 2.02
C LEU A 164 5.21 -22.36 2.99
N GLN A 165 3.93 -22.44 2.54
CA GLN A 165 2.81 -22.13 3.40
C GLN A 165 2.82 -22.98 4.69
N VAL A 166 2.65 -22.34 5.84
CA VAL A 166 2.47 -23.01 7.12
C VAL A 166 1.12 -23.73 7.12
N THR A 167 1.13 -25.04 7.33
CA THR A 167 -0.09 -25.87 7.20
C THR A 167 -0.68 -26.31 8.54
N ALA A 168 -0.01 -26.04 9.66
CA ALA A 168 -0.45 -26.42 11.00
C ALA A 168 0.02 -25.41 12.05
N GLY A 169 -0.64 -25.44 13.21
CA GLY A 169 -0.33 -24.54 14.32
C GLY A 169 -1.01 -23.17 14.19
N GLU A 170 -0.61 -22.26 15.04
CA GLU A 170 -1.22 -20.93 15.23
C GLU A 170 -1.15 -20.07 13.97
N ASN A 171 -0.07 -20.21 13.20
CA ASN A 171 0.14 -19.47 11.94
C ASN A 171 -0.27 -20.26 10.69
N ALA A 172 -1.10 -21.30 10.83
CA ALA A 172 -1.57 -22.08 9.70
C ALA A 172 -2.31 -21.17 8.69
N GLY A 173 -1.83 -21.15 7.44
CA GLY A 173 -2.32 -20.28 6.37
C GLY A 173 -1.36 -19.15 5.99
N ALA A 174 -0.50 -18.70 6.90
CA ALA A 174 0.57 -17.74 6.57
C ALA A 174 1.77 -18.44 5.89
N GLY A 175 2.72 -17.65 5.37
CA GLY A 175 4.06 -18.10 4.99
C GLY A 175 5.05 -17.83 6.12
N PRO A 176 6.20 -18.51 6.22
CA PRO A 176 7.27 -18.10 7.13
C PRO A 176 7.68 -16.65 6.81
N TRP A 177 7.89 -15.86 7.84
CA TRP A 177 8.22 -14.46 7.67
C TRP A 177 9.42 -14.07 8.51
N ARG A 178 10.24 -13.17 7.98
CA ARG A 178 11.50 -12.73 8.59
C ARG A 178 11.24 -11.93 9.85
N ASN A 179 11.92 -12.29 10.93
CA ASN A 179 11.86 -11.59 12.20
C ASN A 179 13.27 -11.23 12.69
N PHE A 180 13.54 -9.93 12.74
CA PHE A 180 14.75 -9.32 13.30
C PHE A 180 14.44 -8.33 14.43
N GLY A 181 13.19 -8.28 14.89
CA GLY A 181 12.73 -7.26 15.83
C GLY A 181 12.75 -5.86 15.22
N LEU A 182 12.53 -5.73 13.91
CA LEU A 182 12.57 -4.44 13.20
C LEU A 182 11.17 -4.06 12.71
N GLU A 183 10.59 -3.07 13.38
CA GLU A 183 9.27 -2.52 13.03
C GLU A 183 9.28 -1.76 11.69
N PRO A 184 8.17 -1.80 10.95
CA PRO A 184 6.96 -2.63 11.15
C PRO A 184 7.02 -3.97 10.38
N TRP A 185 8.12 -4.28 9.69
CA TRP A 185 8.16 -5.32 8.66
C TRP A 185 8.77 -6.65 9.10
N GLU A 186 9.59 -6.66 10.16
CA GLU A 186 10.40 -7.82 10.53
C GLU A 186 10.29 -8.10 12.03
N THR A 187 9.05 -8.32 12.50
CA THR A 187 8.69 -8.68 13.87
C THR A 187 7.77 -9.90 13.87
N ASP A 188 7.43 -10.45 15.04
CA ASP A 188 6.42 -11.52 15.14
C ASP A 188 5.06 -11.08 14.56
N ALA A 189 4.64 -9.86 14.83
CA ALA A 189 3.41 -9.30 14.26
C ALA A 189 3.43 -9.19 12.73
N ALA A 190 4.60 -9.05 12.12
CA ALA A 190 4.76 -8.95 10.67
C ALA A 190 4.48 -10.27 9.92
N GLN A 191 4.27 -11.38 10.61
CA GLN A 191 3.72 -12.60 10.02
C GLN A 191 2.39 -12.32 9.32
N TYR A 192 1.52 -11.52 9.93
CA TYR A 192 0.25 -11.09 9.34
C TYR A 192 0.45 -10.18 8.12
N PHE A 193 1.38 -9.24 8.20
CA PHE A 193 1.76 -8.39 7.06
C PHE A 193 2.17 -9.23 5.84
N GLY A 194 3.04 -10.23 6.03
CA GLY A 194 3.43 -11.14 4.97
C GLY A 194 2.25 -11.92 4.38
N ALA A 195 1.37 -12.43 5.23
CA ALA A 195 0.15 -13.13 4.79
C ALA A 195 -0.78 -12.21 3.97
N ALA A 196 -0.93 -10.95 4.38
CA ALA A 196 -1.72 -9.98 3.63
C ALA A 196 -1.11 -9.71 2.24
N LEU A 197 0.21 -9.56 2.14
CA LEU A 197 0.88 -9.41 0.83
C LEU A 197 0.73 -10.66 -0.05
N ALA A 198 0.75 -11.87 0.53
CA ALA A 198 0.43 -13.11 -0.19
C ALA A 198 -1.02 -13.07 -0.71
N GLY A 199 -1.96 -12.56 0.07
CA GLY A 199 -3.34 -12.33 -0.34
C GLY A 199 -3.46 -11.38 -1.52
N VAL A 200 -2.71 -10.28 -1.51
CA VAL A 200 -2.66 -9.33 -2.65
C VAL A 200 -2.11 -10.01 -3.89
N ALA A 201 -1.03 -10.77 -3.78
CA ALA A 201 -0.44 -11.48 -4.91
C ALA A 201 -1.42 -12.48 -5.54
N ILE A 202 -2.06 -13.32 -4.73
CA ILE A 202 -2.95 -14.38 -5.24
C ILE A 202 -4.28 -13.84 -5.75
N GLY A 203 -4.77 -12.74 -5.18
CA GLY A 203 -6.04 -12.12 -5.60
C GLY A 203 -6.00 -11.51 -6.99
N THR A 204 -4.81 -11.28 -7.57
CA THR A 204 -4.63 -10.84 -8.95
C THR A 204 -4.29 -11.97 -9.92
N ALA A 205 -4.14 -13.21 -9.42
CA ALA A 205 -3.84 -14.36 -10.26
C ALA A 205 -5.04 -14.79 -11.12
N PRO A 206 -4.84 -15.30 -12.34
CA PRO A 206 -5.93 -15.67 -13.22
C PRO A 206 -6.71 -16.90 -12.74
N ASP A 207 -7.98 -16.99 -13.15
CA ASP A 207 -8.93 -17.99 -12.68
C ASP A 207 -8.48 -19.44 -12.93
N ASP A 208 -7.80 -19.72 -14.05
CA ASP A 208 -7.28 -21.05 -14.35
C ASP A 208 -6.21 -21.51 -13.35
N TYR A 209 -5.44 -20.58 -12.80
CA TYR A 209 -4.48 -20.86 -11.76
C TYR A 209 -5.16 -21.05 -10.39
N VAL A 210 -6.03 -20.12 -9.99
CA VAL A 210 -6.68 -20.19 -8.67
C VAL A 210 -7.67 -21.33 -8.53
N SER A 211 -8.21 -21.87 -9.64
CA SER A 211 -9.11 -23.03 -9.63
C SER A 211 -8.40 -24.38 -9.41
N ALA A 212 -7.07 -24.42 -9.48
CA ALA A 212 -6.33 -25.66 -9.22
C ALA A 212 -6.53 -26.13 -7.77
N PRO A 213 -6.80 -27.43 -7.49
CA PRO A 213 -7.16 -27.91 -6.14
C PRO A 213 -6.15 -27.57 -5.06
N ARG A 214 -4.84 -27.63 -5.39
CA ARG A 214 -3.77 -27.26 -4.46
C ARG A 214 -3.81 -25.77 -4.09
N VAL A 215 -4.06 -24.92 -5.09
CA VAL A 215 -4.14 -23.47 -4.90
C VAL A 215 -5.39 -23.10 -4.10
N GLN A 216 -6.53 -23.70 -4.41
CA GLN A 216 -7.76 -23.52 -3.63
C GLN A 216 -7.59 -23.86 -2.15
N LEU A 217 -6.91 -24.99 -1.85
CA LEU A 217 -6.64 -25.36 -0.46
C LEU A 217 -5.71 -24.38 0.24
N GLY A 218 -4.64 -23.94 -0.43
CA GLY A 218 -3.71 -22.95 0.10
C GLY A 218 -4.40 -21.60 0.33
N ARG A 219 -5.20 -21.16 -0.64
CA ARG A 219 -5.98 -19.92 -0.56
C ARG A 219 -7.01 -19.97 0.57
N ALA A 220 -7.73 -21.07 0.73
CA ALA A 220 -8.69 -21.23 1.84
C ALA A 220 -8.03 -21.11 3.22
N ARG A 221 -6.84 -21.70 3.40
CA ARG A 221 -6.06 -21.55 4.63
C ARG A 221 -5.61 -20.10 4.87
N LEU A 222 -5.12 -19.43 3.82
CA LEU A 222 -4.71 -18.02 3.88
C LEU A 222 -5.86 -17.11 4.28
N VAL A 223 -7.01 -17.27 3.64
CA VAL A 223 -8.25 -16.53 3.94
C VAL A 223 -8.70 -16.77 5.38
N SER A 224 -8.69 -18.04 5.84
CA SER A 224 -9.02 -18.38 7.22
C SER A 224 -8.07 -17.74 8.23
N TYR A 225 -6.77 -17.72 7.96
CA TYR A 225 -5.78 -17.06 8.80
C TYR A 225 -6.04 -15.54 8.85
N LEU A 226 -6.15 -14.88 7.68
CA LEU A 226 -6.36 -13.42 7.62
C LEU A 226 -7.60 -12.97 8.38
N SER A 227 -8.72 -13.67 8.23
CA SER A 227 -9.96 -13.32 8.93
C SER A 227 -9.93 -13.71 10.42
N GLY A 228 -9.34 -14.85 10.74
CA GLY A 228 -9.36 -15.43 12.08
C GLY A 228 -8.56 -14.63 13.11
N VAL A 229 -7.47 -13.96 12.68
CA VAL A 229 -6.59 -13.24 13.60
C VAL A 229 -6.61 -11.71 13.40
N LEU A 230 -7.43 -11.17 12.48
CA LEU A 230 -7.48 -9.74 12.18
C LEU A 230 -7.72 -8.87 13.41
N ASP A 231 -8.68 -9.27 14.24
CA ASP A 231 -9.14 -8.45 15.38
C ASP A 231 -8.06 -8.30 16.46
N SER A 232 -7.09 -9.21 16.50
CA SER A 232 -5.92 -9.13 17.39
C SER A 232 -4.77 -8.31 16.80
N GLN A 233 -4.87 -7.88 15.53
CA GLN A 233 -3.80 -7.15 14.86
C GLN A 233 -3.84 -5.65 15.18
N HIS A 234 -2.66 -5.01 15.26
CA HIS A 234 -2.56 -3.55 15.29
C HIS A 234 -2.95 -2.93 13.94
N MET A 235 -3.24 -1.64 13.92
CA MET A 235 -3.84 -0.97 12.75
C MET A 235 -3.01 -1.07 11.47
N PHE A 236 -1.69 -1.03 11.55
CA PHE A 236 -0.83 -1.21 10.38
C PHE A 236 -1.14 -2.55 9.67
N ASN A 237 -1.22 -3.64 10.42
CA ASN A 237 -1.55 -4.95 9.89
C ASN A 237 -3.01 -5.05 9.43
N ARG A 238 -3.95 -4.47 10.20
CA ARG A 238 -5.37 -4.45 9.83
C ARG A 238 -5.60 -3.74 8.49
N LEU A 239 -4.89 -2.66 8.21
CA LEU A 239 -4.90 -1.99 6.90
C LEU A 239 -4.43 -2.93 5.79
N GLN A 240 -3.36 -3.68 6.00
CA GLN A 240 -2.88 -4.65 5.02
C GLN A 240 -3.91 -5.77 4.79
N GLY A 241 -4.57 -6.25 5.85
CA GLY A 241 -5.65 -7.23 5.76
C GLY A 241 -6.85 -6.71 4.96
N VAL A 242 -7.27 -5.47 5.20
CA VAL A 242 -8.33 -4.82 4.42
C VAL A 242 -7.93 -4.74 2.95
N TRP A 243 -6.70 -4.31 2.64
CA TRP A 243 -6.22 -4.28 1.26
C TRP A 243 -6.24 -5.67 0.61
N ALA A 244 -5.69 -6.68 1.28
CA ALA A 244 -5.66 -8.06 0.76
C ALA A 244 -7.05 -8.54 0.36
N THR A 245 -8.07 -8.28 1.18
CA THR A 245 -9.43 -8.75 0.93
C THR A 245 -10.14 -7.99 -0.19
N THR A 246 -9.77 -6.73 -0.46
CA THR A 246 -10.29 -6.01 -1.64
C THR A 246 -9.85 -6.64 -2.96
N VAL A 247 -8.73 -7.36 -2.95
CA VAL A 247 -8.17 -8.04 -4.13
C VAL A 247 -8.61 -9.50 -4.18
N LEU A 248 -8.63 -10.19 -3.02
CA LEU A 248 -9.09 -11.59 -2.92
C LEU A 248 -10.60 -11.75 -3.20
N GLY A 249 -11.39 -10.70 -2.98
CA GLY A 249 -12.84 -10.73 -3.09
C GLY A 249 -13.53 -11.45 -1.92
N ASP A 250 -12.78 -12.02 -0.99
CA ASP A 250 -13.26 -12.68 0.22
C ASP A 250 -12.21 -12.58 1.35
N GLY A 251 -12.56 -13.06 2.53
CA GLY A 251 -11.62 -13.18 3.66
C GLY A 251 -12.03 -12.39 4.89
N LEU A 252 -12.51 -11.18 4.78
CA LEU A 252 -13.08 -10.43 5.91
C LEU A 252 -14.59 -10.41 5.85
N THR A 253 -15.24 -10.49 7.02
CA THR A 253 -16.66 -10.19 7.12
C THR A 253 -16.88 -8.70 6.79
N SER A 254 -18.08 -8.36 6.32
CA SER A 254 -18.44 -6.96 6.11
C SER A 254 -18.38 -6.12 7.39
N GLY A 255 -18.52 -6.76 8.56
CA GLY A 255 -18.32 -6.14 9.87
C GLY A 255 -16.85 -5.74 10.10
N GLN A 256 -15.94 -6.68 9.90
CA GLN A 256 -14.49 -6.46 10.03
C GLN A 256 -13.98 -5.39 9.06
N GLN A 257 -14.44 -5.43 7.81
CA GLN A 257 -14.07 -4.41 6.82
C GLN A 257 -14.55 -3.02 7.24
N ARG A 258 -15.83 -2.88 7.64
CA ARG A 258 -16.36 -1.59 8.13
C ARG A 258 -15.64 -1.10 9.38
N ALA A 259 -15.32 -2.00 10.33
CA ALA A 259 -14.55 -1.64 11.52
C ALA A 259 -13.16 -1.14 11.14
N GLY A 260 -12.43 -1.85 10.27
CA GLY A 260 -11.11 -1.43 9.79
C GLY A 260 -11.13 -0.05 9.12
N ILE A 261 -12.14 0.23 8.29
CA ILE A 261 -12.33 1.56 7.66
C ILE A 261 -12.60 2.62 8.74
N ALA A 262 -13.54 2.37 9.65
CA ALA A 262 -13.94 3.33 10.69
C ALA A 262 -12.76 3.65 11.63
N ASP A 263 -12.05 2.64 12.08
CA ASP A 263 -10.88 2.79 12.96
C ASP A 263 -9.76 3.57 12.25
N THR A 264 -9.50 3.27 10.97
CA THR A 264 -8.52 4.03 10.17
C THR A 264 -8.89 5.51 10.10
N LEU A 265 -10.14 5.81 9.76
CA LEU A 265 -10.64 7.18 9.70
C LEU A 265 -10.61 7.86 11.07
N GLY A 266 -10.80 7.11 12.18
CA GLY A 266 -10.71 7.60 13.56
C GLY A 266 -9.30 8.05 13.97
N LEU A 267 -8.25 7.53 13.32
CA LEU A 267 -6.85 7.89 13.60
C LEU A 267 -6.36 9.10 12.79
N GLN A 268 -7.17 9.66 11.89
CA GLN A 268 -6.80 10.84 11.12
C GLN A 268 -6.51 12.04 12.01
N GLN A 269 -5.37 12.69 11.78
CA GLN A 269 -4.97 13.88 12.52
C GLN A 269 -5.67 15.15 12.00
N LYS A 270 -5.56 16.25 12.77
CA LYS A 270 -6.22 17.52 12.43
C LYS A 270 -5.73 18.12 11.12
N ASP A 271 -4.47 17.84 10.74
CA ASP A 271 -3.86 18.28 9.49
C ASP A 271 -4.33 17.48 8.27
N GLY A 272 -5.10 16.42 8.48
CA GLY A 272 -5.62 15.54 7.43
C GLY A 272 -4.76 14.30 7.14
N GLY A 273 -3.57 14.19 7.72
CA GLY A 273 -2.69 13.02 7.59
C GLY A 273 -2.90 11.96 8.67
N TRP A 274 -2.06 10.93 8.64
CA TRP A 274 -1.93 9.88 9.65
C TRP A 274 -0.47 9.76 10.08
N ALA A 275 -0.25 9.40 11.34
CA ALA A 275 1.08 9.12 11.88
C ALA A 275 1.34 7.64 11.96
N LEU A 276 2.48 7.19 11.45
CA LEU A 276 2.89 5.78 11.51
C LEU A 276 2.98 5.27 12.95
N SER A 277 3.45 6.11 13.88
CA SER A 277 3.50 5.81 15.30
C SER A 277 2.14 5.49 15.94
N ALA A 278 1.04 5.94 15.35
CA ALA A 278 -0.31 5.68 15.82
C ALA A 278 -0.93 4.39 15.26
N LEU A 279 -0.27 3.74 14.29
CA LEU A 279 -0.77 2.53 13.65
C LEU A 279 -0.42 1.23 14.38
N GLY A 280 0.38 1.30 15.45
CA GLY A 280 0.73 0.11 16.23
C GLY A 280 1.43 0.45 17.53
N PRO A 281 1.63 -0.54 18.41
CA PRO A 281 2.33 -0.38 19.69
C PRO A 281 3.85 -0.36 19.50
N PHE A 282 4.31 0.39 18.49
CA PHE A 282 5.72 0.43 18.09
C PHE A 282 6.60 1.09 19.15
N GLN A 283 7.80 0.60 19.31
CA GLN A 283 8.79 1.15 20.23
C GLN A 283 10.18 1.11 19.59
N ARG A 284 10.92 2.20 19.72
CA ARG A 284 12.31 2.23 19.26
C ARG A 284 13.20 1.40 20.17
N LEU A 285 14.10 0.64 19.57
CA LEU A 285 15.07 -0.20 20.28
C LEU A 285 16.06 0.62 21.14
N ASP A 286 16.24 1.89 20.83
CA ASP A 286 17.09 2.83 21.56
C ASP A 286 16.33 3.60 22.66
N GLY A 287 15.05 3.28 22.89
CA GLY A 287 14.20 3.91 23.91
C GLY A 287 13.79 5.35 23.61
N THR A 288 14.15 5.89 22.44
CA THR A 288 13.74 7.25 22.04
C THR A 288 12.28 7.29 21.62
N SER A 289 11.62 8.44 21.85
CA SER A 289 10.21 8.63 21.48
C SER A 289 10.02 8.57 19.97
N LEU A 290 8.89 7.98 19.56
CA LEU A 290 8.44 8.01 18.16
C LEU A 290 7.96 9.41 17.78
N ASP A 291 8.05 9.74 16.50
CA ASP A 291 7.49 10.96 15.94
C ASP A 291 5.95 10.82 15.88
N PRO A 292 5.20 11.69 16.55
CA PRO A 292 3.74 11.64 16.53
C PRO A 292 3.11 12.38 15.34
N SER A 293 3.91 13.05 14.51
CA SER A 293 3.43 13.85 13.38
C SER A 293 2.90 12.95 12.26
N SER A 294 1.97 13.48 11.47
CA SER A 294 1.55 12.84 10.23
C SER A 294 2.73 12.64 9.30
N ASP A 295 2.78 11.49 8.64
CA ASP A 295 3.86 11.12 7.74
C ASP A 295 3.34 10.50 6.44
N GLY A 296 4.21 10.46 5.43
CA GLY A 296 3.83 9.97 4.09
C GLY A 296 3.53 8.48 4.04
N TYR A 297 4.11 7.68 4.96
CA TYR A 297 3.87 6.24 4.94
C TYR A 297 2.47 5.91 5.48
N ALA A 298 2.15 6.38 6.67
CA ALA A 298 0.84 6.15 7.27
C ALA A 298 -0.27 6.80 6.45
N THR A 299 -0.06 8.04 5.98
CA THR A 299 -1.05 8.75 5.16
C THR A 299 -1.26 8.08 3.82
N GLY A 300 -0.17 7.74 3.11
CA GLY A 300 -0.24 7.05 1.83
C GLY A 300 -0.92 5.68 1.94
N LEU A 301 -0.53 4.86 2.93
CA LEU A 301 -1.14 3.56 3.18
C LEU A 301 -2.64 3.68 3.52
N ALA A 302 -3.00 4.57 4.46
CA ALA A 302 -4.39 4.76 4.86
C ALA A 302 -5.26 5.20 3.67
N VAL A 303 -4.85 6.24 2.95
CA VAL A 303 -5.59 6.75 1.78
C VAL A 303 -5.73 5.69 0.70
N PHE A 304 -4.65 5.00 0.35
CA PHE A 304 -4.66 3.93 -0.65
C PHE A 304 -5.64 2.81 -0.28
N VAL A 305 -5.56 2.32 0.96
CA VAL A 305 -6.43 1.22 1.42
C VAL A 305 -7.89 1.65 1.51
N LEU A 306 -8.17 2.86 2.00
CA LEU A 306 -9.53 3.41 2.06
C LEU A 306 -10.16 3.50 0.66
N GLN A 307 -9.42 3.99 -0.34
CA GLN A 307 -9.87 4.02 -1.73
C GLN A 307 -10.16 2.61 -2.26
N ARG A 308 -9.25 1.65 -2.04
CA ARG A 308 -9.45 0.25 -2.43
C ARG A 308 -10.64 -0.40 -1.72
N ALA A 309 -10.91 -0.01 -0.49
CA ALA A 309 -12.07 -0.48 0.27
C ALA A 309 -13.39 0.21 -0.12
N GLY A 310 -13.38 1.08 -1.14
CA GLY A 310 -14.57 1.72 -1.71
C GLY A 310 -15.05 2.97 -0.96
N VAL A 311 -14.18 3.57 -0.14
CA VAL A 311 -14.50 4.89 0.45
C VAL A 311 -14.52 5.93 -0.67
N SER A 312 -15.63 6.68 -0.76
CA SER A 312 -15.81 7.69 -1.81
C SER A 312 -14.75 8.79 -1.72
N GLN A 313 -14.27 9.25 -2.87
CA GLN A 313 -13.40 10.44 -2.94
C GLN A 313 -14.07 11.72 -2.43
N GLU A 314 -15.41 11.74 -2.37
CA GLU A 314 -16.18 12.83 -1.78
C GLU A 314 -16.22 12.77 -0.24
N ASP A 315 -15.75 11.69 0.40
CA ASP A 315 -15.59 11.65 1.86
C ASP A 315 -14.54 12.70 2.26
N GLY A 316 -14.99 13.67 3.07
CA GLY A 316 -14.15 14.80 3.46
C GLY A 316 -12.87 14.42 4.21
N ARG A 317 -12.80 13.22 4.83
CA ARG A 317 -11.59 12.73 5.50
C ARG A 317 -10.62 12.15 4.49
N LEU A 318 -11.12 11.37 3.52
CA LEU A 318 -10.29 10.87 2.43
C LEU A 318 -9.73 12.01 1.59
N ALA A 319 -10.56 13.01 1.25
CA ALA A 319 -10.13 14.21 0.52
C ALA A 319 -9.00 14.96 1.26
N LYS A 320 -9.10 15.14 2.58
CA LYS A 320 -8.04 15.76 3.39
C LYS A 320 -6.73 14.97 3.37
N GLY A 321 -6.80 13.63 3.37
CA GLY A 321 -5.63 12.78 3.23
C GLY A 321 -4.94 12.93 1.88
N LEU A 322 -5.71 12.96 0.80
CA LEU A 322 -5.18 13.23 -0.54
C LEU A 322 -4.55 14.61 -0.64
N ASP A 323 -5.18 15.63 -0.07
CA ASP A 323 -4.63 17.00 -0.04
C ASP A 323 -3.36 17.07 0.78
N TRP A 324 -3.31 16.35 1.93
CA TRP A 324 -2.09 16.24 2.72
C TRP A 324 -0.94 15.68 1.90
N LEU A 325 -1.17 14.60 1.15
CA LEU A 325 -0.15 14.01 0.28
C LEU A 325 0.32 14.99 -0.79
N ARG A 326 -0.59 15.70 -1.46
CA ARG A 326 -0.24 16.68 -2.52
C ARG A 326 0.66 17.82 -2.02
N VAL A 327 0.45 18.28 -0.78
CA VAL A 327 1.20 19.43 -0.26
C VAL A 327 2.48 19.07 0.50
N HIS A 328 2.66 17.78 0.86
CA HIS A 328 3.82 17.33 1.65
C HIS A 328 4.87 16.57 0.85
N GLN A 329 4.78 16.57 -0.48
CA GLN A 329 5.88 16.06 -1.31
C GLN A 329 7.10 16.97 -1.19
N GLY A 330 8.24 16.38 -0.88
CA GLY A 330 9.53 17.07 -0.83
C GLY A 330 10.02 17.47 -2.22
N VAL A 331 10.94 18.42 -2.24
CA VAL A 331 11.57 18.89 -3.51
C VAL A 331 12.35 17.79 -4.24
N ASP A 332 12.75 16.74 -3.52
CA ASP A 332 13.40 15.53 -4.05
C ASP A 332 12.38 14.49 -4.56
N GLY A 333 11.10 14.80 -4.57
CA GLY A 333 10.02 13.93 -5.01
C GLY A 333 9.54 12.92 -3.96
N SER A 334 10.17 12.86 -2.77
CA SER A 334 9.82 11.91 -1.71
C SER A 334 8.81 12.48 -0.71
N TRP A 335 8.22 11.59 0.11
CA TRP A 335 7.41 11.97 1.28
C TRP A 335 8.14 11.65 2.58
N PRO A 336 8.00 12.49 3.62
CA PRO A 336 8.67 12.28 4.90
C PRO A 336 8.13 11.06 5.62
N ALA A 337 9.03 10.31 6.27
CA ALA A 337 8.69 9.30 7.28
C ALA A 337 9.89 9.05 8.18
N SER A 338 9.62 8.74 9.45
CA SER A 338 10.63 8.52 10.49
C SER A 338 10.78 7.03 10.81
N SER A 339 12.00 6.61 11.14
CA SER A 339 12.26 5.21 11.52
C SER A 339 11.55 4.84 12.82
N LEU A 340 10.90 3.68 12.85
CA LEU A 340 10.29 3.10 14.05
C LEU A 340 11.30 2.37 14.96
N ASN A 341 12.53 2.11 14.47
CA ASN A 341 13.46 1.24 15.18
C ASN A 341 14.51 1.99 16.00
N LYS A 342 14.95 3.14 15.55
CA LYS A 342 15.85 4.07 16.23
C LYS A 342 15.94 5.39 15.49
N VAL A 343 16.42 6.43 16.17
CA VAL A 343 16.74 7.70 15.51
C VAL A 343 17.81 7.46 14.44
N ARG A 344 17.55 7.95 13.24
CA ARG A 344 18.50 7.89 12.12
C ARG A 344 18.61 9.26 11.49
N ASP A 345 19.79 9.57 11.00
CA ASP A 345 19.97 10.71 10.10
C ASP A 345 19.09 10.50 8.85
N PRO A 346 18.10 11.39 8.59
CA PRO A 346 17.18 11.25 7.46
C PRO A 346 17.89 11.40 6.10
N ALA A 347 19.10 11.97 6.06
CA ALA A 347 19.91 12.06 4.85
C ALA A 347 20.71 10.78 4.58
N SER A 348 20.91 9.93 5.59
CA SER A 348 21.64 8.68 5.42
C SER A 348 20.84 7.67 4.59
N GLU A 349 21.53 6.79 3.89
CA GLU A 349 20.91 5.78 3.03
C GLU A 349 19.94 4.87 3.79
N ARG A 350 20.30 4.46 5.02
CA ARG A 350 19.41 3.65 5.86
C ARG A 350 18.31 4.48 6.54
N GLY A 351 18.52 5.78 6.73
CA GLY A 351 17.52 6.70 7.24
C GLY A 351 16.35 6.87 6.26
N ARG A 352 16.60 6.62 4.97
CA ARG A 352 15.60 6.74 3.90
C ARG A 352 14.68 5.54 3.75
N PHE A 353 14.92 4.36 4.38
CA PHE A 353 14.10 3.17 4.18
C PHE A 353 12.60 3.40 4.43
N MET A 354 12.26 4.12 5.50
CA MET A 354 10.85 4.47 5.74
C MET A 354 10.31 5.45 4.71
N ARG A 355 11.16 6.36 4.22
CA ARG A 355 10.81 7.32 3.17
C ARG A 355 10.62 6.65 1.82
N ASP A 356 11.37 5.57 1.52
CA ASP A 356 11.18 4.77 0.31
C ASP A 356 9.76 4.17 0.28
N ALA A 357 9.34 3.55 1.39
CA ALA A 357 7.98 3.03 1.53
C ALA A 357 6.93 4.14 1.53
N ALA A 358 7.19 5.26 2.23
CA ALA A 358 6.30 6.42 2.26
C ALA A 358 6.02 6.97 0.85
N THR A 359 7.09 7.15 0.07
CA THR A 359 6.97 7.64 -1.30
C THR A 359 6.17 6.68 -2.17
N ALA A 360 6.43 5.38 -2.04
CA ALA A 360 5.70 4.38 -2.81
C ALA A 360 4.19 4.34 -2.45
N TYR A 361 3.84 4.35 -1.17
CA TYR A 361 2.42 4.35 -0.77
C TYR A 361 1.72 5.69 -1.07
N ALA A 362 2.42 6.82 -1.00
CA ALA A 362 1.89 8.11 -1.44
C ALA A 362 1.56 8.10 -2.95
N VAL A 363 2.46 7.54 -3.76
CA VAL A 363 2.22 7.34 -5.20
C VAL A 363 1.00 6.44 -5.44
N LEU A 364 0.92 5.28 -4.77
CA LEU A 364 -0.22 4.38 -4.89
C LEU A 364 -1.55 5.07 -4.53
N ALA A 365 -1.55 5.90 -3.48
CA ALA A 365 -2.73 6.66 -3.07
C ALA A 365 -3.13 7.73 -4.10
N LEU A 366 -2.16 8.46 -4.63
CA LEU A 366 -2.42 9.55 -5.57
C LEU A 366 -2.81 9.06 -6.97
N THR A 367 -2.35 7.88 -7.38
CA THR A 367 -2.69 7.26 -8.68
C THR A 367 -3.94 6.37 -8.64
N ALA A 368 -4.42 5.96 -7.47
CA ALA A 368 -5.57 5.04 -7.36
C ALA A 368 -6.92 5.67 -7.76
N GLY A 369 -6.98 6.99 -7.86
CA GLY A 369 -8.17 7.76 -8.20
C GLY A 369 -8.20 8.30 -9.64
N GLU A 370 -7.13 8.08 -10.40
CA GLU A 370 -7.02 8.43 -11.81
C GLU A 370 -7.43 7.25 -12.69
#